data_b27eef2a09cb6dec009000aa7f78f63a
#
_entry.id   b27eef2a09cb6dec009000aa7f78f63a
#
_cell.length_a   1.000
_cell.length_b   1.000
_cell.length_c   1.000
_cell.angle_alpha   90.00
_cell.angle_beta   90.00
_cell.angle_gamma   90.00
#
_symmetry.space_group_name_H-M   'P 1'
#
loop_
_entity.id
_entity.type
_entity.pdbx_description
1 polymer ?
#
loop_
_entity_poly.entity_id
_entity_poly.type
_entity_poly.pdbx_seq_one_letter_code
_entity_poly.pdbx_strand_id
1 'polypeptide(L)'
;MKTYSLMLAALFTAIACHSQPVTWHTPPGQPPPQMGQPPAAAPARDPVNYLIRVEWTEPKGDPKSLEVLTAEGSFELDTLQKASVKINDTDIPVTLRFNGTLNEINENKGRLQFYLGRTVPYVTGTGGVPGAISSYSQMNVGLQSAFIVTYGKPVVVQSDENGDISVLVKRIEN
;
A
#
# COMPACT_ATOMS: atom_id res chain seq x y z
N MET A 1 39.41 17.85 33.57
CA MET A 1 38.45 17.24 32.64
C MET A 1 39.23 16.74 31.45
N LYS A 2 39.34 15.40 31.29
CA LYS A 2 40.13 14.76 30.24
C LYS A 2 39.16 14.21 29.20
N THR A 3 39.18 14.79 28.00
CA THR A 3 38.45 14.34 26.81
C THR A 3 39.20 13.17 26.17
N TYR A 4 38.57 11.99 26.11
CA TYR A 4 39.08 10.86 25.35
C TYR A 4 38.39 10.85 23.98
N SER A 5 39.19 11.09 22.94
CA SER A 5 38.79 10.96 21.54
C SER A 5 39.00 9.49 21.13
N LEU A 6 37.95 8.74 20.84
CA LEU A 6 38.00 7.37 20.32
C LEU A 6 37.97 7.44 18.79
N MET A 7 39.16 7.22 18.17
CA MET A 7 39.25 6.95 16.72
C MET A 7 38.85 5.50 16.45
N LEU A 8 37.74 5.30 15.75
CA LEU A 8 37.34 4.00 15.22
C LEU A 8 37.85 3.88 13.79
N ALA A 9 38.94 3.13 13.59
CA ALA A 9 39.46 2.79 12.26
C ALA A 9 38.67 1.59 11.72
N ALA A 10 37.86 1.82 10.69
CA ALA A 10 37.18 0.76 9.95
C ALA A 10 38.12 0.17 8.90
N LEU A 11 38.53 -1.08 9.10
CA LEU A 11 39.31 -1.86 8.15
C LEU A 11 38.35 -2.44 7.11
N PHE A 12 38.34 -1.91 5.90
CA PHE A 12 37.65 -2.51 4.75
C PHE A 12 38.58 -3.57 4.11
N THR A 13 38.33 -4.84 4.34
CA THR A 13 38.94 -5.94 3.58
C THR A 13 38.11 -6.15 2.31
N ALA A 14 38.64 -5.72 1.17
CA ALA A 14 38.11 -6.04 -0.15
C ALA A 14 38.43 -7.50 -0.49
N ILE A 15 37.41 -8.36 -0.46
CA ILE A 15 37.50 -9.73 -0.98
C ILE A 15 37.35 -9.65 -2.49
N ALA A 16 38.45 -9.75 -3.21
CA ALA A 16 38.44 -9.88 -4.67
C ALA A 16 38.00 -11.32 -5.01
N CYS A 17 36.73 -11.51 -5.37
CA CYS A 17 36.28 -12.75 -5.99
C CYS A 17 36.88 -12.86 -7.40
N HIS A 18 37.93 -13.68 -7.54
CA HIS A 18 38.43 -14.12 -8.83
C HIS A 18 37.44 -15.15 -9.39
N SER A 19 36.55 -14.72 -10.26
CA SER A 19 35.79 -15.65 -11.09
C SER A 19 36.69 -16.17 -12.21
N GLN A 20 37.20 -17.38 -12.03
CA GLN A 20 37.88 -18.08 -13.14
C GLN A 20 36.84 -18.45 -14.20
N PRO A 21 37.08 -18.20 -15.48
CA PRO A 21 36.19 -18.67 -16.52
C PRO A 21 36.26 -20.21 -16.56
N VAL A 22 35.12 -20.86 -16.28
CA VAL A 22 34.97 -22.31 -16.43
C VAL A 22 34.89 -22.59 -17.93
N THR A 23 36.03 -23.08 -18.49
CA THR A 23 36.06 -23.58 -19.85
C THR A 23 35.50 -25.01 -19.87
N TRP A 24 34.30 -25.14 -20.42
CA TRP A 24 33.68 -26.45 -20.64
C TRP A 24 34.34 -27.09 -21.86
N HIS A 25 35.16 -28.10 -21.63
CA HIS A 25 35.71 -28.98 -22.70
C HIS A 25 34.63 -30.01 -23.04
N THR A 26 33.95 -29.82 -24.16
CA THR A 26 33.05 -30.85 -24.71
C THR A 26 33.91 -31.98 -25.31
N PRO A 27 33.75 -33.23 -24.93
CA PRO A 27 34.46 -34.35 -25.57
C PRO A 27 34.11 -34.42 -27.06
N PRO A 28 35.09 -34.72 -27.93
CA PRO A 28 34.81 -34.85 -29.34
C PRO A 28 33.80 -35.97 -29.62
N GLY A 29 32.67 -35.61 -30.26
CA GLY A 29 31.65 -36.58 -30.66
C GLY A 29 30.31 -36.48 -29.89
N GLN A 30 30.16 -35.64 -28.87
CA GLN A 30 28.84 -35.34 -28.31
C GLN A 30 28.21 -34.14 -28.98
N PRO A 31 26.95 -34.25 -29.45
CA PRO A 31 26.25 -33.07 -29.92
C PRO A 31 26.12 -32.07 -28.74
N PRO A 32 26.22 -30.77 -28.99
CA PRO A 32 26.05 -29.77 -27.94
C PRO A 32 24.72 -29.99 -27.23
N PRO A 33 24.67 -29.84 -25.90
CA PRO A 33 23.42 -29.95 -25.17
C PRO A 33 22.44 -28.94 -25.80
N GLN A 34 21.32 -29.45 -26.32
CA GLN A 34 20.24 -28.60 -26.78
C GLN A 34 19.83 -27.77 -25.58
N MET A 35 20.14 -26.46 -25.61
CA MET A 35 19.54 -25.51 -24.67
C MET A 35 18.01 -25.67 -24.84
N GLY A 36 17.39 -26.23 -23.80
CA GLY A 36 15.95 -26.41 -23.79
C GLY A 36 15.30 -25.11 -24.22
N GLN A 37 14.42 -25.18 -25.21
CA GLN A 37 13.62 -24.01 -25.57
C GLN A 37 13.02 -23.42 -24.29
N PRO A 38 13.10 -22.09 -24.07
CA PRO A 38 12.41 -21.47 -22.96
C PRO A 38 10.98 -22.00 -22.94
N PRO A 39 10.45 -22.35 -21.76
CA PRO A 39 9.05 -22.79 -21.67
C PRO A 39 8.19 -21.76 -22.41
N ALA A 40 7.32 -22.25 -23.28
CA ALA A 40 6.39 -21.36 -23.97
C ALA A 40 5.71 -20.47 -22.94
N ALA A 41 5.78 -19.14 -23.14
CA ALA A 41 5.14 -18.20 -22.24
C ALA A 41 3.69 -18.62 -22.07
N ALA A 42 3.24 -18.79 -20.83
CA ALA A 42 1.85 -19.09 -20.55
C ALA A 42 0.98 -18.03 -21.24
N PRO A 43 -0.15 -18.40 -21.85
CA PRO A 43 -1.02 -17.44 -22.52
C PRO A 43 -1.35 -16.31 -21.54
N ALA A 44 -1.18 -15.06 -21.98
CA ALA A 44 -1.55 -13.91 -21.20
C ALA A 44 -3.05 -14.02 -20.88
N ARG A 45 -3.39 -14.04 -19.59
CA ARG A 45 -4.79 -13.99 -19.16
C ARG A 45 -5.33 -12.60 -19.45
N ASP A 46 -6.57 -12.53 -19.91
CA ASP A 46 -7.25 -11.25 -20.04
C ASP A 46 -7.28 -10.55 -18.68
N PRO A 47 -7.02 -9.24 -18.65
CA PRO A 47 -7.04 -8.50 -17.39
C PRO A 47 -8.44 -8.55 -16.77
N VAL A 48 -8.52 -9.04 -15.55
CA VAL A 48 -9.74 -9.06 -14.76
C VAL A 48 -9.85 -7.78 -13.96
N ASN A 49 -11.01 -7.15 -13.99
CA ASN A 49 -11.30 -5.97 -13.19
C ASN A 49 -12.05 -6.35 -11.90
N TYR A 50 -11.78 -5.59 -10.86
CA TYR A 50 -12.42 -5.76 -9.56
C TYR A 50 -13.03 -4.44 -9.11
N LEU A 51 -14.25 -4.47 -8.62
CA LEU A 51 -14.87 -3.38 -7.89
C LEU A 51 -14.67 -3.64 -6.38
N ILE A 52 -13.96 -2.76 -5.72
CA ILE A 52 -13.78 -2.79 -4.28
C ILE A 52 -14.67 -1.69 -3.70
N ARG A 53 -15.65 -2.09 -2.89
CA ARG A 53 -16.53 -1.17 -2.16
C ARG A 53 -16.23 -1.28 -0.67
N VAL A 54 -15.99 -0.16 -0.02
CA VAL A 54 -15.96 -0.05 1.43
C VAL A 54 -17.17 0.76 1.89
N GLU A 55 -17.88 0.24 2.86
CA GLU A 55 -19.03 0.88 3.48
C GLU A 55 -18.74 1.07 4.98
N TRP A 56 -19.11 2.22 5.51
CA TRP A 56 -19.01 2.48 6.94
C TRP A 56 -20.20 3.28 7.45
N THR A 57 -20.55 3.04 8.69
CA THR A 57 -21.64 3.74 9.38
C THR A 57 -21.06 4.42 10.61
N GLU A 58 -21.25 5.70 10.75
CA GLU A 58 -20.93 6.45 11.97
C GLU A 58 -22.07 6.31 12.99
N PRO A 59 -21.82 6.37 14.32
CA PRO A 59 -22.81 6.03 15.36
C PRO A 59 -24.14 6.81 15.30
N LYS A 60 -24.18 7.91 14.59
CA LYS A 60 -25.39 8.76 14.43
C LYS A 60 -25.50 9.32 13.02
N GLY A 61 -24.83 8.70 12.05
CA GLY A 61 -24.78 9.17 10.68
C GLY A 61 -25.42 8.19 9.69
N ASP A 62 -25.66 8.69 8.49
CA ASP A 62 -26.05 7.84 7.36
C ASP A 62 -24.89 6.96 6.91
N PRO A 63 -25.17 5.77 6.40
CA PRO A 63 -24.14 4.92 5.77
C PRO A 63 -23.42 5.68 4.65
N LYS A 64 -22.11 5.55 4.64
CA LYS A 64 -21.23 6.11 3.62
C LYS A 64 -20.52 5.00 2.87
N SER A 65 -20.20 5.20 1.62
CA SER A 65 -19.45 4.23 0.83
C SER A 65 -18.44 4.91 -0.08
N LEU A 66 -17.38 4.15 -0.37
CA LEU A 66 -16.41 4.44 -1.42
C LEU A 66 -16.30 3.22 -2.33
N GLU A 67 -16.11 3.48 -3.61
CA GLU A 67 -15.87 2.43 -4.61
C GLU A 67 -14.63 2.76 -5.41
N VAL A 68 -13.83 1.74 -5.67
CA VAL A 68 -12.69 1.82 -6.58
C VAL A 68 -12.75 0.66 -7.56
N LEU A 69 -12.55 0.96 -8.84
CA LEU A 69 -12.37 -0.05 -9.88
C LEU A 69 -10.87 -0.23 -10.10
N THR A 70 -10.39 -1.44 -10.00
CA THR A 70 -8.96 -1.76 -10.15
C THR A 70 -8.78 -3.10 -10.87
N ALA A 71 -7.63 -3.27 -11.51
CA ALA A 71 -7.15 -4.60 -11.86
C ALA A 71 -6.52 -5.27 -10.62
N GLU A 72 -6.02 -6.49 -10.77
CA GLU A 72 -5.17 -7.11 -9.75
C GLU A 72 -3.94 -6.23 -9.47
N GLY A 73 -3.57 -6.08 -8.21
CA GLY A 73 -2.43 -5.28 -7.76
C GLY A 73 -2.82 -4.15 -6.81
N SER A 74 -2.16 -3.01 -6.93
CA SER A 74 -2.36 -1.87 -6.05
C SER A 74 -3.44 -0.92 -6.56
N PHE A 75 -4.16 -0.31 -5.61
CA PHE A 75 -5.13 0.75 -5.87
C PHE A 75 -4.94 1.90 -4.86
N GLU A 76 -5.30 3.10 -5.29
CA GLU A 76 -5.27 4.29 -4.44
C GLU A 76 -6.42 5.23 -4.86
N LEU A 77 -7.13 5.73 -3.86
CA LEU A 77 -8.20 6.71 -4.02
C LEU A 77 -8.09 7.74 -2.89
N ASP A 78 -7.80 8.98 -3.26
CA ASP A 78 -7.84 10.12 -2.36
C ASP A 78 -9.05 11.00 -2.72
N THR A 79 -9.85 11.37 -1.73
CA THR A 79 -11.01 12.24 -1.93
C THR A 79 -11.07 13.31 -0.85
N LEU A 80 -11.38 14.54 -1.27
CA LEU A 80 -11.56 15.66 -0.36
C LEU A 80 -12.87 15.49 0.42
N GLN A 81 -12.78 15.62 1.72
CA GLN A 81 -13.95 15.69 2.59
C GLN A 81 -14.53 17.11 2.61
N LYS A 82 -15.82 17.23 2.92
CA LYS A 82 -16.43 18.54 3.20
C LYS A 82 -15.90 19.16 4.52
N ALA A 83 -15.26 18.33 5.36
CA ALA A 83 -14.66 18.79 6.60
C ALA A 83 -13.33 19.49 6.33
N SER A 84 -13.06 20.56 7.05
CA SER A 84 -11.80 21.27 7.06
C SER A 84 -11.35 21.58 8.49
N VAL A 85 -10.06 21.82 8.64
CA VAL A 85 -9.48 22.32 9.90
C VAL A 85 -8.98 23.74 9.65
N LYS A 86 -9.44 24.68 10.48
CA LYS A 86 -9.02 26.09 10.37
C LYS A 86 -7.67 26.31 11.03
N ILE A 87 -6.68 26.72 10.25
CA ILE A 87 -5.33 27.06 10.71
C ILE A 87 -4.95 28.40 10.13
N ASN A 88 -4.62 29.39 10.99
CA ASN A 88 -4.27 30.76 10.58
C ASN A 88 -5.32 31.39 9.61
N ASP A 89 -6.60 31.30 9.97
CA ASP A 89 -7.72 31.75 9.15
C ASP A 89 -7.87 31.09 7.77
N THR A 90 -7.06 30.07 7.48
CA THR A 90 -7.16 29.27 6.27
C THR A 90 -7.82 27.93 6.57
N ASP A 91 -8.83 27.58 5.80
CA ASP A 91 -9.49 26.27 5.87
C ASP A 91 -8.67 25.24 5.08
N ILE A 92 -8.09 24.28 5.80
CA ILE A 92 -7.31 23.20 5.21
C ILE A 92 -8.19 21.95 5.15
N PRO A 93 -8.47 21.41 3.96
CA PRO A 93 -9.37 20.28 3.83
C PRO A 93 -8.81 19.01 4.46
N VAL A 94 -9.71 18.17 4.98
CA VAL A 94 -9.41 16.80 5.39
C VAL A 94 -9.53 15.91 4.15
N THR A 95 -8.51 15.08 3.91
CA THR A 95 -8.53 14.12 2.81
C THR A 95 -8.89 12.73 3.36
N LEU A 96 -9.83 12.06 2.72
CA LEU A 96 -10.10 10.65 2.95
C LEU A 96 -9.26 9.84 1.96
N ARG A 97 -8.51 8.88 2.49
CA ARG A 97 -7.63 8.01 1.71
C ARG A 97 -8.09 6.57 1.82
N PHE A 98 -8.20 5.91 0.69
CA PHE A 98 -8.47 4.48 0.58
C PHE A 98 -7.48 3.87 -0.41
N ASN A 99 -6.54 3.11 0.09
CA ASN A 99 -5.53 2.47 -0.75
C ASN A 99 -5.25 1.04 -0.28
N GLY A 100 -4.61 0.26 -1.14
CA GLY A 100 -4.29 -1.11 -0.79
C GLY A 100 -3.77 -1.94 -1.95
N THR A 101 -3.78 -3.25 -1.73
CA THR A 101 -3.44 -4.25 -2.75
C THR A 101 -4.46 -5.37 -2.74
N LEU A 102 -4.84 -5.81 -3.92
CA LEU A 102 -5.65 -7.00 -4.14
C LEU A 102 -4.85 -8.01 -4.95
N ASN A 103 -4.64 -9.19 -4.38
CA ASN A 103 -3.96 -10.30 -5.05
C ASN A 103 -4.94 -11.48 -5.18
N GLU A 104 -5.19 -11.94 -6.38
CA GLU A 104 -6.03 -13.10 -6.65
C GLU A 104 -5.38 -14.36 -6.06
N ILE A 105 -6.14 -15.17 -5.32
CA ILE A 105 -5.74 -16.50 -4.86
C ILE A 105 -6.31 -17.55 -5.81
N ASN A 106 -7.55 -17.36 -6.21
CA ASN A 106 -8.25 -18.17 -7.22
C ASN A 106 -9.47 -17.38 -7.74
N GLU A 107 -10.22 -17.96 -8.67
CA GLU A 107 -11.38 -17.32 -9.32
C GLU A 107 -12.47 -16.80 -8.36
N ASN A 108 -12.51 -17.30 -7.13
CA ASN A 108 -13.52 -16.96 -6.12
C ASN A 108 -13.00 -16.21 -4.92
N LYS A 109 -11.68 -16.10 -4.76
CA LYS A 109 -11.04 -15.53 -3.57
C LYS A 109 -9.82 -14.70 -3.89
N GLY A 110 -9.62 -13.63 -3.13
CA GLY A 110 -8.43 -12.81 -3.14
C GLY A 110 -7.94 -12.48 -1.74
N ARG A 111 -6.68 -12.06 -1.64
CA ARG A 111 -6.12 -11.42 -0.45
C ARG A 111 -6.19 -9.93 -0.66
N LEU A 112 -6.97 -9.26 0.19
CA LEU A 112 -7.06 -7.80 0.24
C LEU A 112 -6.26 -7.29 1.44
N GLN A 113 -5.36 -6.33 1.17
CA GLN A 113 -4.74 -5.47 2.19
C GLN A 113 -5.17 -4.05 1.89
N PHE A 114 -5.64 -3.31 2.88
CA PHE A 114 -6.06 -1.94 2.64
C PHE A 114 -5.81 -1.04 3.85
N TYR A 115 -5.77 0.24 3.57
CA TYR A 115 -5.85 1.33 4.51
C TYR A 115 -7.05 2.21 4.15
N LEU A 116 -7.91 2.45 5.13
CA LEU A 116 -8.98 3.44 5.05
C LEU A 116 -8.77 4.46 6.16
N GLY A 117 -8.54 5.72 5.82
CA GLY A 117 -8.27 6.72 6.84
C GLY A 117 -8.38 8.13 6.33
N ARG A 118 -8.15 9.07 7.25
CA ARG A 118 -8.19 10.50 6.98
C ARG A 118 -6.81 11.10 7.21
N THR A 119 -6.42 11.98 6.32
CA THR A 119 -5.28 12.87 6.54
C THR A 119 -5.82 14.17 7.12
N VAL A 120 -5.47 14.41 8.38
CA VAL A 120 -5.98 15.54 9.16
C VAL A 120 -4.83 16.52 9.44
N PRO A 121 -4.94 17.78 9.04
CA PRO A 121 -3.95 18.80 9.41
C PRO A 121 -4.03 19.11 10.90
N TYR A 122 -2.88 19.33 11.55
CA TYR A 122 -2.79 19.76 12.94
C TYR A 122 -1.66 20.76 13.15
N VAL A 123 -1.83 21.68 14.11
CA VAL A 123 -0.83 22.71 14.43
C VAL A 123 0.34 22.08 15.15
N THR A 124 1.56 22.32 14.65
CA THR A 124 2.82 21.83 15.24
C THR A 124 3.58 22.88 16.03
N GLY A 125 3.30 24.16 15.80
CA GLY A 125 3.92 25.25 16.54
C GLY A 125 3.10 26.53 16.42
N THR A 126 2.91 27.22 17.53
CA THR A 126 2.40 28.59 17.56
C THR A 126 3.59 29.51 17.73
N GLY A 127 3.86 30.37 16.76
CA GLY A 127 4.88 31.41 16.95
C GLY A 127 4.52 32.25 18.18
N GLY A 128 5.42 32.34 19.14
CA GLY A 128 5.20 33.06 20.39
C GLY A 128 5.06 34.60 20.26
N VAL A 129 4.89 35.11 19.04
CA VAL A 129 4.73 36.54 18.74
C VAL A 129 3.34 36.74 18.11
N PRO A 130 2.56 37.76 18.54
CA PRO A 130 1.29 38.08 17.91
C PRO A 130 1.45 38.30 16.40
N GLY A 131 0.69 37.55 15.59
CA GLY A 131 0.78 37.62 14.15
C GLY A 131 1.76 36.59 13.51
N ALA A 132 2.44 35.76 14.30
CA ALA A 132 3.28 34.69 13.76
C ALA A 132 2.42 33.60 13.12
N ILE A 133 2.84 33.13 11.95
CA ILE A 133 2.22 32.05 11.22
C ILE A 133 2.43 30.74 12.00
N SER A 134 1.33 30.08 12.37
CA SER A 134 1.42 28.71 12.94
C SER A 134 1.87 27.74 11.87
N SER A 135 2.88 26.93 12.17
CA SER A 135 3.24 25.80 11.33
C SER A 135 2.25 24.65 11.56
N TYR A 136 1.98 23.89 10.51
CA TYR A 136 1.14 22.70 10.62
C TYR A 136 1.79 21.50 9.94
N SER A 137 1.39 20.34 10.36
CA SER A 137 1.73 19.07 9.75
C SER A 137 0.46 18.26 9.48
N GLN A 138 0.59 17.12 8.87
CA GLN A 138 -0.52 16.22 8.56
C GLN A 138 -0.37 14.91 9.33
N MET A 139 -1.45 14.42 9.87
CA MET A 139 -1.52 13.14 10.58
C MET A 139 -2.50 12.21 9.86
N ASN A 140 -2.08 10.98 9.64
CA ASN A 140 -2.95 9.94 9.12
C ASN A 140 -3.63 9.21 10.28
N VAL A 141 -4.96 9.17 10.25
CA VAL A 141 -5.78 8.46 11.23
C VAL A 141 -6.71 7.52 10.48
N GLY A 142 -6.61 6.23 10.75
CA GLY A 142 -7.45 5.26 10.03
C GLY A 142 -7.20 3.82 10.44
N LEU A 143 -7.88 2.92 9.73
CA LEU A 143 -7.83 1.48 9.87
C LEU A 143 -6.95 0.88 8.78
N GLN A 144 -6.03 -0.01 9.18
CA GLN A 144 -5.31 -0.88 8.27
C GLN A 144 -5.68 -2.33 8.56
N SER A 145 -5.98 -3.09 7.53
CA SER A 145 -6.38 -4.50 7.68
C SER A 145 -5.93 -5.36 6.49
N ALA A 146 -5.81 -6.66 6.74
CA ALA A 146 -5.44 -7.66 5.74
C ALA A 146 -6.20 -8.96 5.98
N PHE A 147 -6.95 -9.45 4.97
CA PHE A 147 -7.75 -10.67 5.07
C PHE A 147 -8.02 -11.29 3.71
N ILE A 148 -8.59 -12.50 3.74
CA ILE A 148 -9.05 -13.20 2.53
C ILE A 148 -10.51 -12.82 2.30
N VAL A 149 -10.80 -12.30 1.10
CA VAL A 149 -12.16 -12.02 0.64
C VAL A 149 -12.67 -13.14 -0.25
N THR A 150 -13.95 -13.44 -0.15
CA THR A 150 -14.69 -14.21 -1.16
C THR A 150 -15.41 -13.21 -2.03
N TYR A 151 -15.18 -13.25 -3.34
CA TYR A 151 -15.80 -12.30 -4.26
C TYR A 151 -17.33 -12.35 -4.20
N GLY A 152 -17.95 -11.19 -4.23
CA GLY A 152 -19.40 -11.02 -4.10
C GLY A 152 -19.96 -11.15 -2.68
N LYS A 153 -19.13 -11.42 -1.66
CA LYS A 153 -19.57 -11.51 -0.26
C LYS A 153 -18.95 -10.38 0.57
N PRO A 154 -19.76 -9.61 1.32
CA PRO A 154 -19.23 -8.59 2.21
C PRO A 154 -18.52 -9.23 3.41
N VAL A 155 -17.46 -8.57 3.87
CA VAL A 155 -16.71 -8.93 5.08
C VAL A 155 -16.77 -7.75 6.03
N VAL A 156 -17.26 -7.98 7.25
CA VAL A 156 -17.20 -6.97 8.33
C VAL A 156 -15.78 -6.96 8.88
N VAL A 157 -15.14 -5.79 8.81
CA VAL A 157 -13.74 -5.59 9.22
C VAL A 157 -13.66 -5.04 10.62
N GLN A 158 -14.60 -4.18 10.96
CA GLN A 158 -14.76 -3.57 12.27
C GLN A 158 -16.25 -3.46 12.59
N SER A 159 -16.60 -3.76 13.85
CA SER A 159 -17.94 -3.54 14.38
C SER A 159 -17.79 -3.23 15.85
N ASP A 160 -18.00 -1.98 16.24
CA ASP A 160 -17.89 -1.48 17.61
C ASP A 160 -18.84 -0.30 17.85
N GLU A 161 -18.72 0.32 19.02
CA GLU A 161 -19.53 1.50 19.39
C GLU A 161 -19.30 2.72 18.46
N ASN A 162 -18.22 2.74 17.67
CA ASN A 162 -17.91 3.79 16.72
C ASN A 162 -18.49 3.52 15.33
N GLY A 163 -19.11 2.36 15.14
CA GLY A 163 -19.80 1.96 13.93
C GLY A 163 -19.24 0.71 13.27
N ASP A 164 -19.83 0.39 12.14
CA ASP A 164 -19.48 -0.78 11.36
C ASP A 164 -18.68 -0.38 10.10
N ILE A 165 -17.66 -1.17 9.78
CA ILE A 165 -16.93 -1.06 8.52
C ILE A 165 -17.00 -2.41 7.83
N SER A 166 -17.52 -2.44 6.60
CA SER A 166 -17.56 -3.63 5.76
C SER A 166 -16.91 -3.39 4.41
N VAL A 167 -16.37 -4.45 3.84
CA VAL A 167 -15.72 -4.43 2.53
C VAL A 167 -16.31 -5.51 1.64
N LEU A 168 -16.64 -5.14 0.41
CA LEU A 168 -17.11 -6.02 -0.64
C LEU A 168 -16.17 -5.92 -1.84
N VAL A 169 -15.69 -7.06 -2.33
CA VAL A 169 -14.95 -7.15 -3.58
C VAL A 169 -15.78 -7.93 -4.59
N LYS A 170 -16.04 -7.33 -5.74
CA LYS A 170 -16.71 -8.00 -6.87
C LYS A 170 -15.73 -8.14 -8.02
N ARG A 171 -15.67 -9.34 -8.60
CA ARG A 171 -15.03 -9.58 -9.88
C ARG A 171 -15.97 -9.09 -10.98
N ILE A 172 -15.45 -8.31 -11.92
CA ILE A 172 -16.20 -7.81 -13.07
C ILE A 172 -15.71 -8.60 -14.29
N GLU A 173 -16.60 -9.37 -14.86
CA GLU A 173 -16.36 -10.07 -16.11
C GLU A 173 -16.64 -9.08 -17.26
N ASN A 174 -15.71 -9.03 -18.21
CA ASN A 174 -15.85 -8.23 -19.44
C ASN A 174 -16.72 -8.95 -20.45
#